data_7a600a7ff2ba81895f36a8074bad3af0
#
_entry.id   7a600a7ff2ba81895f36a8074bad3af0
#
_cell.length_a   1.000
_cell.length_b   1.000
_cell.length_c   1.000
_cell.angle_alpha   90.00
_cell.angle_beta   90.00
_cell.angle_gamma   90.00
#
_symmetry.space_group_name_H-M   'P 1'
#
loop_
_entity.id
_entity.type
_entity.pdbx_description
1 polymer ?
#
loop_
_entity_poly.entity_id
_entity_poly.type
_entity_poly.pdbx_seq_one_letter_code
_entity_poly.pdbx_strand_id
1 'polypeptide(L)'
;FDKRYITLAPVASLIGLAFRMYDPDGLIGETRDIGITLGLLPRDTAGVEIGRRHFPLNSTFQNGPIRGKDVFIPLTQLIGGAAMAGKGWNMLNECLAVGRSITLPSTASGGAKAGAAVTGAYARIRKQFGLSVGRFEGVEEALARIGGKAYKISALSQATAAAVDRGDVPSVPSAIAKYHCTNMSRE
;
A
#
# COMPACT_ATOMS: atom_id res chain seq x y z
N PHE A 1 -7.47 11.11 -18.01
CA PHE A 1 -6.58 10.61 -16.96
C PHE A 1 -5.57 9.60 -17.50
N ASP A 2 -4.43 9.50 -16.86
CA ASP A 2 -3.39 8.49 -17.12
C ASP A 2 -2.85 7.98 -15.78
N LYS A 3 -3.15 6.72 -15.46
CA LYS A 3 -2.75 6.06 -14.21
C LYS A 3 -1.81 4.90 -14.55
N ARG A 4 -0.62 4.86 -13.96
CA ARG A 4 0.45 3.97 -14.41
C ARG A 4 0.44 2.59 -13.79
N TYR A 5 0.44 2.49 -12.47
CA TYR A 5 0.72 1.24 -11.74
C TYR A 5 -0.50 0.86 -10.92
N ILE A 6 -1.58 0.45 -11.60
CA ILE A 6 -2.85 0.19 -10.92
C ILE A 6 -2.99 -1.29 -10.63
N THR A 7 -3.07 -1.59 -9.33
CA THR A 7 -3.32 -2.93 -8.82
C THR A 7 -4.65 -3.46 -9.34
N LEU A 8 -4.64 -4.69 -9.83
CA LEU A 8 -5.75 -5.41 -10.41
C LEU A 8 -6.34 -4.82 -11.70
N ALA A 9 -5.82 -3.72 -12.24
CA ALA A 9 -6.34 -3.12 -13.46
C ALA A 9 -6.55 -4.11 -14.61
N PRO A 10 -5.62 -5.07 -14.88
CA PRO A 10 -5.80 -6.02 -15.98
C PRO A 10 -7.02 -6.93 -15.85
N VAL A 11 -7.53 -7.15 -14.63
CA VAL A 11 -8.60 -8.11 -14.34
C VAL A 11 -9.83 -7.49 -13.66
N ALA A 12 -9.75 -6.23 -13.24
CA ALA A 12 -10.85 -5.54 -12.58
C ALA A 12 -12.03 -5.32 -13.53
N SER A 13 -13.24 -5.59 -13.11
CA SER A 13 -14.49 -5.23 -13.80
C SER A 13 -15.00 -3.85 -13.42
N LEU A 14 -14.64 -3.38 -12.21
CA LEU A 14 -15.00 -2.08 -11.68
C LEU A 14 -13.75 -1.38 -11.16
N ILE A 15 -13.59 -0.12 -11.48
CA ILE A 15 -12.42 0.69 -11.15
C ILE A 15 -12.84 1.78 -10.18
N GLY A 16 -12.20 1.85 -9.01
CA GLY A 16 -12.28 2.99 -8.12
C GLY A 16 -11.35 4.10 -8.61
N LEU A 17 -11.88 5.22 -9.04
CA LEU A 17 -11.14 6.34 -9.58
C LEU A 17 -11.16 7.52 -8.62
N ALA A 18 -9.98 8.00 -8.21
CA ALA A 18 -9.82 9.27 -7.53
C ALA A 18 -9.39 10.34 -8.55
N PHE A 19 -10.09 11.45 -8.58
CA PHE A 19 -9.84 12.56 -9.51
C PHE A 19 -10.17 13.91 -8.86
N ARG A 20 -9.58 14.98 -9.38
CA ARG A 20 -9.95 16.34 -8.97
C ARG A 20 -11.15 16.79 -9.78
N MET A 21 -12.20 17.16 -9.09
CA MET A 21 -13.46 17.57 -9.69
C MET A 21 -13.58 19.09 -9.73
N TYR A 22 -14.07 19.59 -10.84
CA TYR A 22 -14.40 20.99 -11.03
C TYR A 22 -15.87 21.13 -11.41
N ASP A 23 -16.51 22.18 -10.93
CA ASP A 23 -17.89 22.53 -11.21
C ASP A 23 -17.96 23.99 -11.73
N PRO A 24 -17.66 24.21 -13.02
CA PRO A 24 -17.64 25.55 -13.59
C PRO A 24 -19.04 26.19 -13.67
N ASP A 25 -20.08 25.37 -13.73
CA ASP A 25 -21.47 25.80 -13.94
C ASP A 25 -22.29 25.83 -12.65
N GLY A 26 -21.70 25.52 -11.48
CA GLY A 26 -22.36 25.59 -10.18
C GLY A 26 -23.51 24.57 -10.00
N LEU A 27 -23.37 23.37 -10.59
CA LEU A 27 -24.40 22.34 -10.52
C LEU A 27 -24.47 21.61 -9.18
N ILE A 28 -23.35 21.62 -8.44
CA ILE A 28 -23.20 20.91 -7.15
C ILE A 28 -23.07 21.91 -5.99
N GLY A 29 -22.47 23.08 -6.23
CA GLY A 29 -22.24 24.07 -5.20
C GLY A 29 -21.68 25.39 -5.73
N GLU A 30 -21.31 26.28 -4.82
CA GLU A 30 -20.80 27.62 -5.19
C GLU A 30 -19.30 27.62 -5.53
N THR A 31 -18.59 26.54 -5.20
CA THR A 31 -17.12 26.46 -5.37
C THR A 31 -16.78 25.79 -6.68
N ARG A 32 -16.06 26.48 -7.56
CA ARG A 32 -15.62 25.93 -8.85
C ARG A 32 -14.70 24.72 -8.70
N ASP A 33 -13.77 24.74 -7.76
CA ASP A 33 -12.86 23.61 -7.46
C ASP A 33 -13.46 22.80 -6.31
N ILE A 34 -14.15 21.73 -6.64
CA ILE A 34 -14.78 20.83 -5.67
C ILE A 34 -13.75 20.01 -4.88
N GLY A 35 -12.60 19.72 -5.49
CA GLY A 35 -11.52 18.94 -4.86
C GLY A 35 -11.50 17.47 -5.25
N ILE A 36 -10.76 16.69 -4.46
CA ILE A 36 -10.62 15.25 -4.71
C ILE A 36 -11.94 14.53 -4.47
N THR A 37 -12.40 13.84 -5.51
CA THR A 37 -13.66 13.11 -5.54
C THR A 37 -13.40 11.66 -5.91
N LEU A 38 -14.21 10.73 -5.42
CA LEU A 38 -14.10 9.31 -5.72
C LEU A 38 -15.29 8.86 -6.55
N GLY A 39 -15.02 8.13 -7.62
CA GLY A 39 -16.06 7.56 -8.47
C GLY A 39 -15.81 6.10 -8.79
N LEU A 40 -16.89 5.40 -9.13
CA LEU A 40 -16.88 4.03 -9.62
C LEU A 40 -17.00 4.06 -11.15
N LEU A 41 -16.07 3.40 -11.81
CA LEU A 41 -15.95 3.40 -13.25
C LEU A 41 -15.99 1.96 -13.76
N PRO A 42 -17.06 1.50 -14.42
CA PRO A 42 -17.07 0.21 -15.12
C PRO A 42 -15.94 0.13 -16.14
N ARG A 43 -15.32 -1.04 -16.24
CA ARG A 43 -14.15 -1.29 -17.12
C ARG A 43 -14.44 -0.98 -18.58
N ASP A 44 -15.65 -1.27 -19.04
CA ASP A 44 -16.12 -1.14 -20.41
C ASP A 44 -16.73 0.22 -20.73
N THR A 45 -16.60 1.18 -19.83
CA THR A 45 -17.04 2.56 -20.08
C THR A 45 -16.32 3.14 -21.29
N ALA A 46 -17.07 3.77 -22.18
CA ALA A 46 -16.51 4.39 -23.38
C ALA A 46 -15.41 5.39 -23.04
N GLY A 47 -14.30 5.34 -23.76
CA GLY A 47 -13.12 6.17 -23.53
C GLY A 47 -12.12 5.61 -22.51
N VAL A 48 -12.42 4.48 -21.85
CA VAL A 48 -11.49 3.80 -20.95
C VAL A 48 -10.66 2.78 -21.72
N GLU A 49 -9.35 2.83 -21.52
CA GLU A 49 -8.37 1.89 -22.06
C GLU A 49 -7.59 1.24 -20.94
N ILE A 50 -7.60 -0.08 -20.89
CA ILE A 50 -6.74 -0.89 -20.01
C ILE A 50 -5.51 -1.29 -20.82
N GLY A 51 -4.34 -0.80 -20.40
CA GLY A 51 -3.10 -1.06 -21.11
C GLY A 51 -2.49 -2.42 -20.77
N ARG A 52 -1.31 -2.67 -21.34
CA ARG A 52 -0.58 -3.93 -21.15
C ARG A 52 -0.19 -4.13 -19.68
N ARG A 53 -0.44 -5.34 -19.19
CA ARG A 53 -0.02 -5.77 -17.86
C ARG A 53 1.49 -5.55 -17.63
N HIS A 54 1.84 -5.04 -16.46
CA HIS A 54 3.20 -5.01 -15.97
C HIS A 54 3.61 -6.36 -15.34
N PHE A 55 4.91 -6.59 -15.26
CA PHE A 55 5.51 -7.75 -14.58
C PHE A 55 6.44 -7.26 -13.48
N PRO A 56 5.92 -6.72 -12.36
CA PRO A 56 6.76 -6.17 -11.30
C PRO A 56 7.60 -7.27 -10.67
N LEU A 57 8.91 -7.18 -10.79
CA LEU A 57 9.89 -8.16 -10.31
C LEU A 57 9.60 -9.61 -10.76
N ASN A 58 9.05 -9.79 -11.97
CA ASN A 58 8.58 -11.08 -12.49
C ASN A 58 7.53 -11.78 -11.61
N SER A 59 6.87 -11.04 -10.75
CA SER A 59 5.78 -11.54 -9.92
C SER A 59 4.51 -11.76 -10.74
N THR A 60 3.69 -12.72 -10.32
CA THR A 60 2.35 -12.97 -10.88
C THR A 60 1.33 -11.88 -10.53
N PHE A 61 1.75 -10.87 -9.77
CA PHE A 61 0.92 -9.76 -9.32
C PHE A 61 0.30 -8.98 -10.49
N GLN A 62 -1.03 -8.82 -10.46
CA GLN A 62 -1.76 -8.13 -11.50
C GLN A 62 -1.66 -6.61 -11.31
N ASN A 63 -0.99 -5.96 -12.23
CA ASN A 63 -0.75 -4.53 -12.23
C ASN A 63 -0.68 -4.02 -13.66
N GLY A 64 -1.19 -2.83 -13.93
CA GLY A 64 -1.15 -2.25 -15.27
C GLY A 64 -1.61 -0.80 -15.31
N PRO A 65 -1.42 -0.12 -16.45
CA PRO A 65 -1.88 1.24 -16.63
C PRO A 65 -3.35 1.27 -17.03
N ILE A 66 -4.02 2.37 -16.68
CA ILE A 66 -5.38 2.70 -17.13
C ILE A 66 -5.35 4.12 -17.67
N ARG A 67 -5.93 4.32 -18.84
CA ARG A 67 -6.12 5.63 -19.45
C ARG A 67 -7.59 5.90 -19.67
N GLY A 68 -7.97 7.16 -19.63
CA GLY A 68 -9.30 7.59 -19.98
C GLY A 68 -9.26 8.92 -20.72
N LYS A 69 -9.98 8.99 -21.85
CA LYS A 69 -10.18 10.20 -22.63
C LYS A 69 -11.67 10.39 -22.88
N ASP A 70 -12.17 11.59 -22.57
CA ASP A 70 -13.57 11.96 -22.73
C ASP A 70 -14.55 10.94 -22.10
N VAL A 71 -14.18 10.42 -20.92
CA VAL A 71 -14.95 9.41 -20.19
C VAL A 71 -16.08 10.11 -19.43
N PHE A 72 -17.31 9.72 -19.71
CA PHE A 72 -18.50 10.19 -19.00
C PHE A 72 -18.89 9.20 -17.90
N ILE A 73 -19.14 9.73 -16.70
CA ILE A 73 -19.78 9.02 -15.60
C ILE A 73 -20.89 9.89 -14.98
N PRO A 74 -22.07 9.35 -14.71
CA PRO A 74 -23.12 10.10 -14.02
C PRO A 74 -22.74 10.38 -12.56
N LEU A 75 -23.28 11.44 -11.97
CA LEU A 75 -23.05 11.79 -10.54
C LEU A 75 -23.47 10.67 -9.57
N THR A 76 -24.38 9.81 -9.98
CA THR A 76 -24.80 8.63 -9.20
C THR A 76 -23.69 7.58 -9.05
N GLN A 77 -22.65 7.64 -9.87
CA GLN A 77 -21.44 6.78 -9.73
C GLN A 77 -20.38 7.38 -8.81
N LEU A 78 -20.59 8.58 -8.29
CA LEU A 78 -19.72 9.08 -7.22
C LEU A 78 -19.97 8.29 -5.94
N ILE A 79 -18.89 7.94 -5.25
CA ILE A 79 -18.99 7.21 -3.98
C ILE A 79 -19.63 8.13 -2.92
N GLY A 80 -20.80 7.74 -2.44
CA GLY A 80 -21.64 8.54 -1.54
C GLY A 80 -22.47 9.62 -2.26
N GLY A 81 -22.48 9.62 -3.60
CA GLY A 81 -23.27 10.55 -4.40
C GLY A 81 -22.72 11.98 -4.44
N ALA A 82 -23.48 12.91 -5.00
CA ALA A 82 -23.06 14.29 -5.17
C ALA A 82 -22.70 14.99 -3.84
N ALA A 83 -23.37 14.65 -2.72
CA ALA A 83 -23.10 15.21 -1.40
C ALA A 83 -21.68 14.89 -0.87
N MET A 84 -21.04 13.86 -1.40
CA MET A 84 -19.68 13.45 -1.04
C MET A 84 -18.61 13.91 -2.04
N ALA A 85 -19.00 14.68 -3.06
CA ALA A 85 -18.05 15.33 -3.96
C ALA A 85 -17.08 16.22 -3.16
N GLY A 86 -15.80 16.17 -3.52
CA GLY A 86 -14.74 16.91 -2.83
C GLY A 86 -14.21 16.29 -1.51
N LYS A 87 -14.89 15.29 -0.96
CA LYS A 87 -14.51 14.63 0.31
C LYS A 87 -13.65 13.39 0.11
N GLY A 88 -13.25 13.11 -1.10
CA GLY A 88 -12.52 11.87 -1.46
C GLY A 88 -11.18 11.71 -0.75
N TRP A 89 -10.48 12.81 -0.44
CA TRP A 89 -9.22 12.73 0.30
C TRP A 89 -9.41 12.17 1.72
N ASN A 90 -10.42 12.66 2.43
CA ASN A 90 -10.74 12.17 3.78
C ASN A 90 -11.18 10.70 3.73
N MET A 91 -12.06 10.35 2.79
CA MET A 91 -12.50 8.96 2.59
C MET A 91 -11.33 8.01 2.33
N LEU A 92 -10.38 8.39 1.48
CA LEU A 92 -9.17 7.59 1.21
C LEU A 92 -8.31 7.42 2.47
N ASN A 93 -8.10 8.50 3.22
CA ASN A 93 -7.29 8.44 4.42
C ASN A 93 -7.92 7.58 5.51
N GLU A 94 -9.21 7.71 5.75
CA GLU A 94 -9.93 6.90 6.74
C GLU A 94 -9.92 5.41 6.38
N CYS A 95 -10.29 5.08 5.15
CA CYS A 95 -10.35 3.68 4.71
C CYS A 95 -8.97 3.02 4.58
N LEU A 96 -7.94 3.76 4.15
CA LEU A 96 -6.62 3.19 3.90
C LEU A 96 -5.70 3.22 5.14
N ALA A 97 -6.02 4.02 6.16
CA ALA A 97 -5.21 4.12 7.37
C ALA A 97 -5.10 2.77 8.09
N VAL A 98 -6.21 2.05 8.23
CA VAL A 98 -6.25 0.71 8.85
C VAL A 98 -5.39 -0.29 8.08
N GLY A 99 -5.54 -0.35 6.75
CA GLY A 99 -4.72 -1.22 5.90
C GLY A 99 -3.21 -0.93 6.02
N ARG A 100 -2.83 0.34 6.08
CA ARG A 100 -1.43 0.76 6.29
C ARG A 100 -0.91 0.39 7.67
N SER A 101 -1.76 0.39 8.69
CA SER A 101 -1.41 0.02 10.06
C SER A 101 -1.15 -1.47 10.23
N ILE A 102 -1.83 -2.31 9.47
CA ILE A 102 -1.87 -3.76 9.63
C ILE A 102 -1.14 -4.47 8.49
N THR A 103 -1.59 -4.30 7.25
CA THR A 103 -1.15 -5.16 6.14
C THR A 103 0.33 -4.99 5.79
N LEU A 104 0.80 -3.76 5.63
CA LEU A 104 2.19 -3.49 5.26
C LEU A 104 3.17 -3.82 6.39
N PRO A 105 2.94 -3.38 7.65
CA PRO A 105 3.79 -3.76 8.77
C PRO A 105 3.81 -5.27 9.03
N SER A 106 2.67 -5.97 8.89
CA SER A 106 2.59 -7.42 9.08
C SER A 106 3.37 -8.18 8.01
N THR A 107 3.25 -7.78 6.73
CA THR A 107 4.04 -8.37 5.65
C THR A 107 5.53 -8.17 5.88
N ALA A 108 5.95 -6.96 6.25
CA ALA A 108 7.34 -6.65 6.59
C ALA A 108 7.83 -7.47 7.81
N SER A 109 6.98 -7.62 8.84
CA SER A 109 7.28 -8.42 10.03
C SER A 109 7.46 -9.90 9.69
N GLY A 110 6.59 -10.46 8.88
CA GLY A 110 6.70 -11.84 8.41
C GLY A 110 7.99 -12.09 7.64
N GLY A 111 8.30 -11.21 6.68
CA GLY A 111 9.55 -11.28 5.91
C GLY A 111 10.81 -11.15 6.77
N ALA A 112 10.82 -10.19 7.69
CA ALA A 112 11.96 -9.98 8.59
C ALA A 112 12.18 -11.16 9.55
N LYS A 113 11.11 -11.75 10.10
CA LYS A 113 11.19 -12.97 10.94
C LYS A 113 11.71 -14.16 10.15
N ALA A 114 11.21 -14.38 8.94
CA ALA A 114 11.69 -15.45 8.06
C ALA A 114 13.17 -15.23 7.71
N GLY A 115 13.56 -14.01 7.35
CA GLY A 115 14.95 -13.63 7.10
C GLY A 115 15.86 -13.93 8.30
N ALA A 116 15.47 -13.50 9.49
CA ALA A 116 16.23 -13.76 10.72
C ALA A 116 16.39 -15.27 11.02
N ALA A 117 15.30 -16.03 10.86
CA ALA A 117 15.32 -17.48 11.09
C ALA A 117 16.22 -18.22 10.10
N VAL A 118 16.08 -17.93 8.80
CA VAL A 118 16.84 -18.61 7.74
C VAL A 118 18.32 -18.23 7.80
N THR A 119 18.65 -16.95 7.96
CA THR A 119 20.04 -16.50 8.03
C THR A 119 20.73 -17.01 9.30
N GLY A 120 20.03 -17.01 10.44
CA GLY A 120 20.54 -17.57 11.69
C GLY A 120 20.80 -19.06 11.61
N ALA A 121 19.88 -19.83 11.02
CA ALA A 121 20.04 -21.26 10.80
C ALA A 121 21.22 -21.54 9.86
N TYR A 122 21.30 -20.84 8.73
CA TYR A 122 22.42 -20.98 7.80
C TYR A 122 23.76 -20.66 8.45
N ALA A 123 23.87 -19.54 9.16
CA ALA A 123 25.10 -19.12 9.83
C ALA A 123 25.57 -20.12 10.89
N ARG A 124 24.65 -20.88 11.49
CA ARG A 124 24.95 -21.96 12.45
C ARG A 124 25.48 -23.22 11.76
N ILE A 125 24.93 -23.58 10.61
CA ILE A 125 25.23 -24.85 9.91
C ILE A 125 26.44 -24.71 9.02
N ARG A 126 26.55 -23.60 8.27
CA ARG A 126 27.65 -23.37 7.33
C ARG A 126 28.96 -23.20 8.08
N LYS A 127 30.00 -23.97 7.67
CA LYS A 127 31.33 -23.88 8.25
C LYS A 127 32.34 -23.39 7.24
N GLN A 128 33.27 -22.59 7.70
CA GLN A 128 34.50 -22.20 7.01
C GLN A 128 35.65 -22.16 8.04
N PHE A 129 36.85 -22.53 7.63
CA PHE A 129 38.00 -22.55 8.52
C PHE A 129 37.79 -23.36 9.80
N GLY A 130 36.97 -24.41 9.75
CA GLY A 130 36.64 -25.26 10.91
C GLY A 130 35.56 -24.72 11.87
N LEU A 131 35.08 -23.51 11.65
CA LEU A 131 34.07 -22.84 12.50
C LEU A 131 32.75 -22.57 11.76
N SER A 132 31.66 -22.52 12.49
CA SER A 132 30.40 -21.99 11.94
C SER A 132 30.58 -20.54 11.54
N VAL A 133 30.09 -20.15 10.34
CA VAL A 133 30.29 -18.77 9.83
C VAL A 133 29.66 -17.71 10.74
N GLY A 134 28.62 -18.04 11.49
CA GLY A 134 28.00 -17.14 12.47
C GLY A 134 28.88 -16.77 13.67
N ARG A 135 30.09 -17.36 13.78
CA ARG A 135 31.06 -17.00 14.84
C ARG A 135 32.12 -16.01 14.35
N PHE A 136 32.03 -15.54 13.13
CA PHE A 136 32.88 -14.46 12.63
C PHE A 136 32.23 -13.11 12.94
N GLU A 137 32.98 -12.18 13.53
CA GLU A 137 32.49 -10.86 13.98
C GLU A 137 31.68 -10.12 12.91
N GLY A 138 32.16 -10.10 11.65
CA GLY A 138 31.44 -9.46 10.57
C GLY A 138 30.09 -10.12 10.25
N VAL A 139 29.94 -11.43 10.47
CA VAL A 139 28.67 -12.15 10.32
C VAL A 139 27.77 -11.92 11.54
N GLU A 140 28.34 -11.92 12.74
CA GLU A 140 27.61 -11.61 13.98
C GLU A 140 26.99 -10.21 13.95
N GLU A 141 27.72 -9.21 13.46
CA GLU A 141 27.21 -7.87 13.27
C GLU A 141 25.98 -7.83 12.32
N ALA A 142 26.09 -8.53 11.18
CA ALA A 142 24.97 -8.61 10.23
C ALA A 142 23.75 -9.31 10.85
N LEU A 143 23.96 -10.43 11.57
CA LEU A 143 22.89 -11.16 12.25
C LEU A 143 22.24 -10.32 13.38
N ALA A 144 23.04 -9.57 14.12
CA ALA A 144 22.54 -8.66 15.16
C ALA A 144 21.65 -7.56 14.55
N ARG A 145 22.05 -6.97 13.41
CA ARG A 145 21.22 -5.99 12.69
C ARG A 145 19.92 -6.61 12.19
N ILE A 146 19.96 -7.79 11.59
CA ILE A 146 18.76 -8.51 11.10
C ILE A 146 17.82 -8.80 12.26
N GLY A 147 18.32 -9.37 13.35
CA GLY A 147 17.52 -9.69 14.54
C GLY A 147 16.92 -8.44 15.21
N GLY A 148 17.72 -7.40 15.37
CA GLY A 148 17.27 -6.12 15.95
C GLY A 148 16.20 -5.43 15.11
N LYS A 149 16.33 -5.45 13.77
CA LYS A 149 15.30 -4.91 12.86
C LYS A 149 14.03 -5.77 12.88
N ALA A 150 14.15 -7.08 12.84
CA ALA A 150 13.00 -7.99 12.94
C ALA A 150 12.19 -7.76 14.23
N TYR A 151 12.89 -7.56 15.36
CA TYR A 151 12.25 -7.22 16.63
C TYR A 151 11.50 -5.88 16.56
N LYS A 152 12.16 -4.81 16.08
CA LYS A 152 11.55 -3.47 15.96
C LYS A 152 10.33 -3.48 15.06
N ILE A 153 10.43 -4.13 13.89
CA ILE A 153 9.31 -4.27 12.94
C ILE A 153 8.14 -5.00 13.61
N SER A 154 8.42 -6.11 14.30
CA SER A 154 7.39 -6.88 15.00
C SER A 154 6.70 -6.08 16.10
N ALA A 155 7.47 -5.36 16.92
CA ALA A 155 6.94 -4.53 18.00
C ALA A 155 6.03 -3.40 17.45
N LEU A 156 6.49 -2.71 16.39
CA LEU A 156 5.72 -1.62 15.77
C LEU A 156 4.44 -2.15 15.12
N SER A 157 4.52 -3.29 14.42
CA SER A 157 3.35 -3.94 13.82
C SER A 157 2.31 -4.32 14.88
N GLN A 158 2.74 -4.89 16.01
CA GLN A 158 1.84 -5.26 17.11
C GLN A 158 1.23 -4.02 17.79
N ALA A 159 2.02 -2.97 18.00
CA ALA A 159 1.53 -1.73 18.61
C ALA A 159 0.43 -1.06 17.76
N THR A 160 0.61 -1.02 16.44
CA THR A 160 -0.40 -0.45 15.53
C THR A 160 -1.65 -1.32 15.44
N ALA A 161 -1.51 -2.64 15.41
CA ALA A 161 -2.64 -3.57 15.43
C ALA A 161 -3.45 -3.44 16.74
N ALA A 162 -2.77 -3.40 17.89
CA ALA A 162 -3.43 -3.23 19.18
C ALA A 162 -4.16 -1.87 19.32
N ALA A 163 -3.67 -0.82 18.67
CA ALA A 163 -4.37 0.46 18.61
C ALA A 163 -5.70 0.33 17.84
N VAL A 164 -5.68 -0.36 16.69
CA VAL A 164 -6.89 -0.62 15.90
C VAL A 164 -7.88 -1.49 16.67
N ASP A 165 -7.40 -2.53 17.36
CA ASP A 165 -8.26 -3.41 18.18
C ASP A 165 -8.98 -2.66 19.30
N ARG A 166 -8.41 -1.57 19.81
CA ARG A 166 -9.07 -0.67 20.77
C ARG A 166 -10.06 0.31 20.14
N GLY A 167 -10.23 0.28 18.82
CA GLY A 167 -11.08 1.21 18.09
C GLY A 167 -10.41 2.54 17.71
N ASP A 168 -9.09 2.67 17.92
CA ASP A 168 -8.36 3.86 17.51
C ASP A 168 -8.25 3.93 15.97
N VAL A 169 -8.18 5.16 15.43
CA VAL A 169 -7.85 5.42 14.02
C VAL A 169 -6.45 6.01 13.95
N PRO A 170 -5.39 5.17 14.04
CA PRO A 170 -4.03 5.62 14.26
C PRO A 170 -3.37 6.14 12.96
N SER A 171 -3.78 7.31 12.45
CA SER A 171 -3.28 7.86 11.19
C SER A 171 -1.76 8.13 11.22
N VAL A 172 -1.25 8.78 12.27
CA VAL A 172 0.19 9.08 12.42
C VAL A 172 0.99 7.81 12.73
N PRO A 173 0.64 6.97 13.72
CA PRO A 173 1.32 5.69 13.95
C PRO A 173 1.31 4.78 12.73
N SER A 174 0.22 4.77 11.95
CA SER A 174 0.11 4.04 10.68
C SER A 174 1.14 4.50 9.64
N ALA A 175 1.32 5.79 9.48
CA ALA A 175 2.31 6.35 8.57
C ALA A 175 3.75 6.00 9.01
N ILE A 176 4.04 6.10 10.31
CA ILE A 176 5.31 5.71 10.92
C ILE A 176 5.59 4.22 10.70
N ALA A 177 4.60 3.37 11.00
CA ALA A 177 4.71 1.93 10.83
C ALA A 177 4.97 1.54 9.37
N LYS A 178 4.20 2.10 8.44
CA LYS A 178 4.40 1.85 7.01
C LYS A 178 5.81 2.23 6.56
N TYR A 179 6.28 3.42 6.91
CA TYR A 179 7.59 3.91 6.51
C TYR A 179 8.73 3.05 7.09
N HIS A 180 8.77 2.91 8.42
CA HIS A 180 9.87 2.24 9.09
C HIS A 180 9.89 0.73 8.85
N CYS A 181 8.73 0.05 8.90
CA CYS A 181 8.70 -1.39 8.67
C CYS A 181 9.14 -1.75 7.26
N THR A 182 8.68 -1.01 6.25
CA THR A 182 9.06 -1.29 4.86
C THR A 182 10.54 -0.99 4.57
N ASN A 183 11.10 0.07 5.17
CA ASN A 183 12.52 0.38 5.00
C ASN A 183 13.42 -0.64 5.72
N MET A 184 13.16 -0.91 7.00
CA MET A 184 13.94 -1.89 7.78
C MET A 184 13.87 -3.31 7.19
N SER A 185 12.75 -3.67 6.53
CA SER A 185 12.61 -4.98 5.88
C SER A 185 13.43 -5.10 4.60
N ARG A 186 13.84 -3.99 3.98
CA ARG A 186 14.68 -3.99 2.77
C ARG A 186 16.17 -4.01 3.06
N GLU A 187 16.58 -3.57 4.21
CA GLU A 187 17.97 -3.55 4.69
C GLU A 187 18.40 -4.88 5.30
#